data_273c54fde08dbe80c4342032cf4d2a24
#
_entry.id   273c54fde08dbe80c4342032cf4d2a24
#
_cell.length_a   1.000
_cell.length_b   1.000
_cell.length_c   1.000
_cell.angle_alpha   90.00
_cell.angle_beta   90.00
_cell.angle_gamma   90.00
#
_symmetry.space_group_name_H-M   'P 1'
#
loop_
_entity.id
_entity.type
_entity.pdbx_description
1 polymer ?
#
loop_
_entity_poly.entity_id
_entity_poly.type
_entity_poly.pdbx_seq_one_letter_code
_entity_poly.pdbx_strand_id
1 'polypeptide(L)'
;MEKVSNILSYFREELSAVADEREITSWYYISMKYLLVYNRSDCIINSNQVLNKSQLSKIKQIVAELKTHKPIQYILGKTGFYGLKLKVNEHTLIPRPETEQLVDWILKENFVAALDIGTGSGCIPIALAKHTDAKVLAIDVSEDALLIAEENAKNNEVEIDFIHQDILQTNYLQKVDLIVSNPPYVLESEKEKMQENVLDYEPELALFVEDKNPLIFYKKIASLAFNFLNE
;
A
#
# COMPACT_ATOMS: atom_id res chain seq x y z
N MET A 1 -10.67 12.40 -32.20
CA MET A 1 -10.21 11.10 -31.64
C MET A 1 -8.89 11.37 -30.96
N GLU A 2 -8.82 11.09 -29.64
CA GLU A 2 -7.65 11.41 -28.85
C GLU A 2 -6.52 10.39 -29.07
N LYS A 3 -5.32 10.88 -29.37
CA LYS A 3 -4.11 10.07 -29.49
C LYS A 3 -3.39 9.97 -28.16
N VAL A 4 -2.60 8.91 -27.98
CA VAL A 4 -1.74 8.71 -26.80
C VAL A 4 -0.87 9.95 -26.53
N SER A 5 -0.32 10.59 -27.61
CA SER A 5 0.47 11.81 -27.49
C SER A 5 -0.24 12.99 -26.81
N ASN A 6 -1.56 13.05 -26.88
CA ASN A 6 -2.33 14.19 -26.38
C ASN A 6 -2.74 13.99 -24.90
N ILE A 7 -2.66 12.77 -24.39
CA ILE A 7 -3.16 12.46 -23.05
C ILE A 7 -2.30 13.11 -21.95
N LEU A 8 -0.98 13.16 -22.10
CA LEU A 8 -0.14 13.85 -21.11
C LEU A 8 -0.45 15.35 -21.04
N SER A 9 -0.68 15.99 -22.20
CA SER A 9 -1.10 17.40 -22.23
C SER A 9 -2.46 17.61 -21.56
N TYR A 10 -3.40 16.68 -21.77
CA TYR A 10 -4.69 16.70 -21.08
C TYR A 10 -4.54 16.58 -19.56
N PHE A 11 -3.68 15.65 -19.06
CA PHE A 11 -3.38 15.56 -17.62
C PHE A 11 -2.82 16.87 -17.07
N ARG A 12 -1.86 17.49 -17.77
CA ARG A 12 -1.26 18.77 -17.37
C ARG A 12 -2.28 19.89 -17.31
N GLU A 13 -3.10 20.03 -18.34
CA GLU A 13 -4.14 21.07 -18.41
C GLU A 13 -5.14 20.93 -17.27
N GLU A 14 -5.60 19.72 -17.00
CA GLU A 14 -6.66 19.45 -16.03
C GLU A 14 -6.20 19.41 -14.56
N LEU A 15 -4.92 19.09 -14.32
CA LEU A 15 -4.40 18.82 -12.97
C LEU A 15 -3.34 19.83 -12.48
N SER A 16 -2.99 20.83 -13.29
CA SER A 16 -1.97 21.83 -12.93
C SER A 16 -2.29 22.66 -11.66
N ALA A 17 -3.56 22.72 -11.26
CA ALA A 17 -3.99 23.36 -10.02
C ALA A 17 -3.93 22.41 -8.80
N VAL A 18 -3.71 21.11 -9.03
CA VAL A 18 -3.83 20.05 -8.00
C VAL A 18 -2.46 19.53 -7.57
N ALA A 19 -1.52 19.41 -8.52
CA ALA A 19 -0.22 18.82 -8.28
C ALA A 19 0.88 19.44 -9.14
N ASP A 20 2.13 19.14 -8.80
CA ASP A 20 3.28 19.54 -9.60
C ASP A 20 3.45 18.68 -10.88
N GLU A 21 4.29 19.17 -11.80
CA GLU A 21 4.54 18.52 -13.09
C GLU A 21 5.10 17.08 -12.96
N ARG A 22 5.86 16.78 -11.92
CA ARG A 22 6.45 15.45 -11.71
C ARG A 22 5.38 14.45 -11.30
N GLU A 23 4.51 14.86 -10.40
CA GLU A 23 3.40 14.05 -9.92
C GLU A 23 2.38 13.80 -11.03
N ILE A 24 1.98 14.84 -11.78
CA ILE A 24 1.08 14.72 -12.94
C ILE A 24 1.67 13.76 -13.99
N THR A 25 2.95 13.86 -14.27
CA THR A 25 3.64 12.96 -15.21
C THR A 25 3.67 11.51 -14.69
N SER A 26 3.84 11.33 -13.38
CA SER A 26 3.77 10.01 -12.74
C SER A 26 2.37 9.40 -12.87
N TRP A 27 1.33 10.16 -12.55
CA TRP A 27 -0.07 9.74 -12.69
C TRP A 27 -0.42 9.34 -14.12
N TYR A 28 0.05 10.11 -15.10
CA TYR A 28 -0.11 9.75 -16.50
C TYR A 28 0.50 8.38 -16.82
N TYR A 29 1.76 8.12 -16.47
CA TYR A 29 2.40 6.84 -16.78
C TYR A 29 1.78 5.67 -16.01
N ILE A 30 1.39 5.87 -14.77
CA ILE A 30 0.65 4.87 -13.97
C ILE A 30 -0.68 4.54 -14.68
N SER A 31 -1.43 5.54 -15.13
CA SER A 31 -2.69 5.37 -15.84
C SER A 31 -2.51 4.64 -17.19
N MET A 32 -1.48 4.98 -17.95
CA MET A 32 -1.18 4.33 -19.22
C MET A 32 -0.76 2.85 -19.02
N LYS A 33 0.04 2.57 -17.98
CA LYS A 33 0.38 1.21 -17.61
C LYS A 33 -0.84 0.40 -17.19
N TYR A 34 -1.78 1.03 -16.47
CA TYR A 34 -3.01 0.39 -16.02
C TYR A 34 -3.95 0.05 -17.19
N LEU A 35 -4.17 1.02 -18.10
CA LEU A 35 -5.18 0.91 -19.16
C LEU A 35 -4.70 0.18 -20.42
N LEU A 36 -3.42 0.33 -20.75
CA LEU A 36 -2.84 -0.13 -22.03
C LEU A 36 -1.68 -1.11 -21.84
N VAL A 37 -1.23 -1.32 -20.58
CA VAL A 37 -0.01 -2.07 -20.25
C VAL A 37 1.25 -1.39 -20.85
N TYR A 38 1.20 -0.07 -21.06
CA TYR A 38 2.30 0.70 -21.63
C TYR A 38 3.25 1.19 -20.55
N ASN A 39 4.55 0.93 -20.76
CA ASN A 39 5.63 1.62 -20.05
C ASN A 39 5.92 2.98 -20.73
N ARG A 40 6.92 3.72 -20.23
CA ARG A 40 7.29 5.05 -20.78
C ARG A 40 7.70 4.98 -22.26
N SER A 41 8.49 3.98 -22.64
CA SER A 41 8.93 3.79 -24.02
C SER A 41 7.77 3.44 -24.94
N ASP A 42 6.85 2.59 -24.47
CA ASP A 42 5.63 2.21 -25.21
C ASP A 42 4.75 3.43 -25.51
N CYS A 43 4.62 4.36 -24.56
CA CYS A 43 3.88 5.62 -24.77
C CYS A 43 4.48 6.48 -25.89
N ILE A 44 5.81 6.46 -26.05
CA ILE A 44 6.51 7.20 -27.13
C ILE A 44 6.32 6.48 -28.45
N ILE A 45 6.58 5.17 -28.49
CA ILE A 45 6.48 4.36 -29.71
C ILE A 45 5.04 4.39 -30.27
N ASN A 46 4.05 4.28 -29.39
CA ASN A 46 2.64 4.24 -29.75
C ASN A 46 1.95 5.63 -29.69
N SER A 47 2.73 6.71 -29.75
CA SER A 47 2.23 8.10 -29.60
C SER A 47 1.08 8.47 -30.55
N ASN A 48 1.07 7.91 -31.75
CA ASN A 48 0.02 8.10 -32.75
C ASN A 48 -1.19 7.18 -32.62
N GLN A 49 -1.15 6.20 -31.72
CA GLN A 49 -2.30 5.32 -31.48
C GLN A 49 -3.49 6.13 -30.97
N VAL A 50 -4.65 5.84 -31.56
CA VAL A 50 -5.93 6.44 -31.17
C VAL A 50 -6.58 5.59 -30.09
N LEU A 51 -7.00 6.24 -29.02
CA LEU A 51 -7.72 5.59 -27.92
C LEU A 51 -9.18 5.34 -28.31
N ASN A 52 -9.69 4.20 -27.89
CA ASN A 52 -11.11 3.90 -28.04
C ASN A 52 -11.96 4.66 -26.99
N LYS A 53 -13.28 4.68 -27.17
CA LYS A 53 -14.21 5.41 -26.30
C LYS A 53 -14.14 4.96 -24.82
N SER A 54 -13.98 3.66 -24.58
CA SER A 54 -13.91 3.09 -23.23
C SER A 54 -12.62 3.54 -22.53
N GLN A 55 -11.47 3.47 -23.20
CA GLN A 55 -10.19 3.92 -22.68
C GLN A 55 -10.22 5.42 -22.36
N LEU A 56 -10.79 6.23 -23.26
CA LEU A 56 -10.90 7.67 -23.05
C LEU A 56 -11.84 8.01 -21.88
N SER A 57 -12.96 7.30 -21.75
CA SER A 57 -13.87 7.45 -20.61
C SER A 57 -13.16 7.14 -19.28
N LYS A 58 -12.38 6.07 -19.22
CA LYS A 58 -11.58 5.71 -18.04
C LYS A 58 -10.54 6.77 -17.70
N ILE A 59 -9.82 7.32 -18.70
CA ILE A 59 -8.88 8.42 -18.47
C ILE A 59 -9.58 9.64 -17.87
N LYS A 60 -10.72 10.03 -18.41
CA LYS A 60 -11.50 11.16 -17.89
C LYS A 60 -11.98 10.91 -16.46
N GLN A 61 -12.40 9.69 -16.15
CA GLN A 61 -12.75 9.30 -14.78
C GLN A 61 -11.56 9.42 -13.84
N ILE A 62 -10.39 8.87 -14.21
CA ILE A 62 -9.16 8.97 -13.41
C ILE A 62 -8.82 10.44 -13.13
N VAL A 63 -8.82 11.28 -14.16
CA VAL A 63 -8.53 12.71 -14.02
C VAL A 63 -9.54 13.40 -13.11
N ALA A 64 -10.83 13.08 -13.24
CA ALA A 64 -11.88 13.65 -12.40
C ALA A 64 -11.69 13.27 -10.90
N GLU A 65 -11.31 12.03 -10.62
CA GLU A 65 -11.05 11.59 -9.24
C GLU A 65 -9.73 12.18 -8.70
N LEU A 66 -8.68 12.32 -9.52
CA LEU A 66 -7.43 12.99 -9.11
C LEU A 66 -7.65 14.46 -8.71
N LYS A 67 -8.60 15.15 -9.33
CA LYS A 67 -9.00 16.52 -8.94
C LYS A 67 -9.56 16.64 -7.53
N THR A 68 -10.03 15.54 -6.96
CA THR A 68 -10.48 15.49 -5.56
C THR A 68 -9.36 15.09 -4.59
N HIS A 69 -8.11 15.14 -5.01
CA HIS A 69 -6.94 14.68 -4.26
C HIS A 69 -6.93 13.18 -3.91
N LYS A 70 -7.84 12.36 -4.50
CA LYS A 70 -7.87 10.93 -4.23
C LYS A 70 -6.60 10.25 -4.74
N PRO A 71 -5.90 9.45 -3.93
CA PRO A 71 -4.69 8.76 -4.36
C PRO A 71 -4.91 7.90 -5.60
N ILE A 72 -3.98 7.98 -6.56
CA ILE A 72 -4.07 7.21 -7.81
C ILE A 72 -4.21 5.70 -7.56
N GLN A 73 -3.59 5.19 -6.51
CA GLN A 73 -3.66 3.77 -6.12
C GLN A 73 -5.08 3.36 -5.75
N TYR A 74 -5.83 4.21 -5.03
CA TYR A 74 -7.24 3.94 -4.71
C TYR A 74 -8.16 4.12 -5.91
N ILE A 75 -7.87 5.08 -6.81
CA ILE A 75 -8.61 5.24 -8.06
C ILE A 75 -8.49 3.98 -8.93
N LEU A 76 -7.30 3.39 -8.98
CA LEU A 76 -7.02 2.19 -9.75
C LEU A 76 -7.32 0.89 -9.00
N GLY A 77 -7.53 0.96 -7.68
CA GLY A 77 -7.77 -0.16 -6.79
C GLY A 77 -6.55 -1.08 -6.62
N LYS A 78 -5.34 -0.64 -6.99
CA LYS A 78 -4.13 -1.47 -6.92
C LYS A 78 -2.85 -0.65 -6.87
N THR A 79 -1.82 -1.26 -6.29
CA THR A 79 -0.45 -0.74 -6.26
C THR A 79 0.58 -1.84 -6.51
N GLY A 80 1.82 -1.44 -6.78
CA GLY A 80 2.98 -2.34 -6.79
C GLY A 80 3.70 -2.24 -5.45
N PHE A 81 4.22 -3.36 -4.95
CA PHE A 81 5.09 -3.41 -3.78
C PHE A 81 6.01 -4.64 -3.90
N TYR A 82 7.31 -4.46 -3.79
CA TYR A 82 8.33 -5.51 -3.84
C TYR A 82 8.15 -6.49 -5.03
N GLY A 83 7.86 -5.94 -6.22
CA GLY A 83 7.56 -6.72 -7.43
C GLY A 83 6.18 -7.37 -7.48
N LEU A 84 5.40 -7.32 -6.39
CA LEU A 84 4.05 -7.86 -6.26
C LEU A 84 3.00 -6.86 -6.77
N LYS A 85 1.82 -7.36 -7.12
CA LYS A 85 0.63 -6.55 -7.39
C LYS A 85 -0.35 -6.73 -6.23
N LEU A 86 -0.67 -5.64 -5.57
CA LEU A 86 -1.57 -5.64 -4.42
C LEU A 86 -2.82 -4.81 -4.71
N LYS A 87 -3.97 -5.31 -4.31
CA LYS A 87 -5.21 -4.55 -4.21
C LYS A 87 -5.12 -3.63 -2.99
N VAL A 88 -5.63 -2.42 -3.14
CA VAL A 88 -5.74 -1.44 -2.06
C VAL A 88 -7.04 -0.66 -2.19
N ASN A 89 -7.58 -0.23 -1.07
CA ASN A 89 -8.75 0.64 -0.95
C ASN A 89 -8.65 1.45 0.34
N GLU A 90 -9.69 2.21 0.68
CA GLU A 90 -9.79 3.07 1.86
C GLU A 90 -9.63 2.35 3.21
N HIS A 91 -9.64 1.02 3.24
CA HIS A 91 -9.45 0.23 4.46
C HIS A 91 -7.98 -0.15 4.71
N THR A 92 -7.09 0.09 3.75
CA THR A 92 -5.67 -0.29 3.86
C THR A 92 -4.75 0.87 3.55
N LEU A 93 -3.72 1.08 4.38
CA LEU A 93 -2.64 2.02 4.06
C LEU A 93 -2.02 1.66 2.70
N ILE A 94 -1.78 2.65 1.85
CA ILE A 94 -1.03 2.43 0.61
C ILE A 94 0.40 2.06 0.97
N PRO A 95 0.91 0.88 0.55
CA PRO A 95 2.29 0.46 0.82
C PRO A 95 3.31 1.52 0.43
N ARG A 96 4.23 1.84 1.35
CA ARG A 96 5.26 2.86 1.15
C ARG A 96 6.55 2.24 0.63
N PRO A 97 7.30 2.94 -0.24
CA PRO A 97 8.58 2.43 -0.78
C PRO A 97 9.61 2.11 0.30
N GLU A 98 9.61 2.86 1.42
CA GLU A 98 10.50 2.64 2.55
C GLU A 98 10.27 1.27 3.21
N THR A 99 9.05 0.76 3.16
CA THR A 99 8.68 -0.57 3.69
C THR A 99 9.30 -1.70 2.85
N GLU A 100 9.62 -1.47 1.57
CA GLU A 100 10.39 -2.44 0.77
C GLU A 100 11.81 -2.64 1.32
N GLN A 101 12.44 -1.60 1.89
CA GLN A 101 13.75 -1.71 2.52
C GLN A 101 13.70 -2.57 3.79
N LEU A 102 12.59 -2.49 4.55
CA LEU A 102 12.35 -3.37 5.68
C LEU A 102 12.26 -4.84 5.24
N VAL A 103 11.54 -5.13 4.16
CA VAL A 103 11.47 -6.48 3.58
C VAL A 103 12.85 -6.94 3.13
N ASP A 104 13.60 -6.10 2.43
CA ASP A 104 14.99 -6.39 2.01
C ASP A 104 15.90 -6.74 3.20
N TRP A 105 15.72 -6.09 4.31
CA TRP A 105 16.49 -6.39 5.53
C TRP A 105 16.08 -7.73 6.12
N ILE A 106 14.78 -7.96 6.29
CA ILE A 106 14.24 -9.21 6.87
C ILE A 106 14.69 -10.44 6.06
N LEU A 107 14.66 -10.36 4.73
CA LEU A 107 15.04 -11.46 3.85
C LEU A 107 16.53 -11.86 3.94
N LYS A 108 17.35 -11.11 4.65
CA LYS A 108 18.75 -11.47 4.95
C LYS A 108 18.91 -12.23 6.27
N GLU A 109 17.88 -12.26 7.08
CA GLU A 109 17.86 -12.97 8.36
C GLU A 109 17.39 -14.41 8.18
N ASN A 110 17.72 -15.29 9.13
CA ASN A 110 17.28 -16.67 9.14
C ASN A 110 16.05 -16.82 10.05
N PHE A 111 14.94 -17.25 9.51
CA PHE A 111 13.71 -17.54 10.26
C PHE A 111 12.91 -18.63 9.56
N VAL A 112 12.15 -19.42 10.33
CA VAL A 112 11.22 -20.42 9.82
C VAL A 112 9.77 -20.08 10.11
N ALA A 113 9.53 -19.11 11.01
CA ALA A 113 8.22 -18.57 11.31
C ALA A 113 8.29 -17.05 11.53
N ALA A 114 7.39 -16.30 10.89
CA ALA A 114 7.31 -14.85 11.01
C ALA A 114 5.87 -14.40 11.34
N LEU A 115 5.75 -13.30 12.07
CA LEU A 115 4.50 -12.63 12.37
C LEU A 115 4.57 -11.17 11.97
N ASP A 116 3.64 -10.73 11.10
CA ASP A 116 3.41 -9.33 10.78
C ASP A 116 2.27 -8.76 11.63
N ILE A 117 2.51 -7.63 12.30
CA ILE A 117 1.54 -6.98 13.19
C ILE A 117 1.07 -5.67 12.58
N GLY A 118 -0.25 -5.53 12.39
CA GLY A 118 -0.84 -4.40 11.66
C GLY A 118 -0.61 -4.53 10.16
N THR A 119 -1.06 -5.66 9.61
CA THR A 119 -0.69 -6.08 8.25
C THR A 119 -1.25 -5.22 7.13
N GLY A 120 -2.37 -4.52 7.38
CA GLY A 120 -3.03 -3.68 6.38
C GLY A 120 -3.35 -4.41 5.09
N SER A 121 -2.73 -4.04 4.00
CA SER A 121 -2.90 -4.69 2.69
C SER A 121 -2.22 -6.07 2.56
N GLY A 122 -1.50 -6.53 3.58
CA GLY A 122 -0.70 -7.74 3.55
C GLY A 122 0.64 -7.61 2.82
N CYS A 123 1.09 -6.40 2.53
CA CYS A 123 2.27 -6.17 1.68
C CYS A 123 3.55 -6.82 2.23
N ILE A 124 3.79 -6.73 3.54
CA ILE A 124 4.97 -7.35 4.17
C ILE A 124 4.86 -8.88 4.18
N PRO A 125 3.82 -9.50 4.76
CA PRO A 125 3.77 -10.95 4.90
C PRO A 125 3.69 -11.65 3.54
N ILE A 126 3.02 -11.05 2.55
CA ILE A 126 2.97 -11.60 1.19
C ILE A 126 4.36 -11.59 0.54
N ALA A 127 5.13 -10.50 0.72
CA ALA A 127 6.50 -10.45 0.23
C ALA A 127 7.39 -11.49 0.91
N LEU A 128 7.25 -11.68 2.24
CA LEU A 128 8.01 -12.71 2.96
C LEU A 128 7.63 -14.12 2.49
N ALA A 129 6.34 -14.45 2.43
CA ALA A 129 5.86 -15.76 1.97
C ALA A 129 6.24 -16.06 0.52
N LYS A 130 6.37 -15.02 -0.35
CA LYS A 130 6.77 -15.20 -1.75
C LYS A 130 8.25 -15.50 -1.93
N HIS A 131 9.10 -15.08 -0.99
CA HIS A 131 10.56 -15.14 -1.12
C HIS A 131 11.22 -16.10 -0.12
N THR A 132 10.43 -16.75 0.75
CA THR A 132 10.93 -17.74 1.73
C THR A 132 9.97 -18.92 1.84
N ASP A 133 10.45 -20.03 2.44
CA ASP A 133 9.60 -21.16 2.83
C ASP A 133 9.10 -21.06 4.27
N ALA A 134 9.24 -19.89 4.90
CA ALA A 134 8.82 -19.67 6.28
C ALA A 134 7.29 -19.71 6.42
N LYS A 135 6.82 -20.22 7.55
CA LYS A 135 5.42 -20.06 7.95
C LYS A 135 5.16 -18.60 8.32
N VAL A 136 4.25 -17.94 7.61
CA VAL A 136 3.94 -16.52 7.84
C VAL A 136 2.55 -16.38 8.45
N LEU A 137 2.50 -15.62 9.54
CA LEU A 137 1.25 -15.18 10.20
C LEU A 137 1.12 -13.68 10.06
N ALA A 138 -0.11 -13.19 10.03
CA ALA A 138 -0.40 -11.77 9.97
C ALA A 138 -1.61 -11.42 10.83
N ILE A 139 -1.51 -10.37 11.62
CA ILE A 139 -2.64 -9.88 12.43
C ILE A 139 -2.99 -8.44 12.07
N ASP A 140 -4.27 -8.14 12.14
CA ASP A 140 -4.77 -6.76 12.05
C ASP A 140 -6.02 -6.63 12.92
N VAL A 141 -6.30 -5.40 13.37
CA VAL A 141 -7.51 -5.06 14.11
C VAL A 141 -8.68 -4.77 13.17
N SER A 142 -8.42 -4.49 11.89
CA SER A 142 -9.42 -4.22 10.87
C SER A 142 -9.77 -5.49 10.09
N GLU A 143 -11.01 -5.96 10.24
CA GLU A 143 -11.53 -7.08 9.42
C GLU A 143 -11.52 -6.73 7.92
N ASP A 144 -11.86 -5.49 7.56
CA ASP A 144 -11.85 -5.02 6.17
C ASP A 144 -10.44 -5.02 5.56
N ALA A 145 -9.43 -4.65 6.34
CA ALA A 145 -8.03 -4.76 5.90
C ALA A 145 -7.63 -6.23 5.69
N LEU A 146 -8.00 -7.12 6.60
CA LEU A 146 -7.72 -8.56 6.47
C LEU A 146 -8.36 -9.17 5.22
N LEU A 147 -9.59 -8.80 4.88
CA LEU A 147 -10.24 -9.24 3.63
C LEU A 147 -9.43 -8.85 2.38
N ILE A 148 -8.86 -7.64 2.37
CA ILE A 148 -7.96 -7.19 1.28
C ILE A 148 -6.64 -7.97 1.29
N ALA A 149 -6.06 -8.20 2.47
CA ALA A 149 -4.82 -8.95 2.61
C ALA A 149 -4.97 -10.42 2.17
N GLU A 150 -6.08 -11.08 2.53
CA GLU A 150 -6.41 -12.43 2.08
C GLU A 150 -6.57 -12.51 0.56
N GLU A 151 -7.29 -11.54 -0.06
CA GLU A 151 -7.43 -11.46 -1.51
C GLU A 151 -6.05 -11.24 -2.18
N ASN A 152 -5.21 -10.41 -1.59
CA ASN A 152 -3.85 -10.17 -2.07
C ASN A 152 -2.97 -11.42 -1.97
N ALA A 153 -3.02 -12.16 -0.86
CA ALA A 153 -2.29 -13.41 -0.70
C ALA A 153 -2.70 -14.44 -1.76
N LYS A 154 -4.01 -14.62 -1.96
CA LYS A 154 -4.55 -15.49 -3.01
C LYS A 154 -4.09 -15.08 -4.42
N ASN A 155 -4.14 -13.78 -4.74
CA ASN A 155 -3.74 -13.26 -6.05
C ASN A 155 -2.24 -13.40 -6.32
N ASN A 156 -1.43 -13.47 -5.27
CA ASN A 156 0.01 -13.68 -5.36
C ASN A 156 0.42 -15.14 -5.10
N GLU A 157 -0.56 -16.05 -4.93
CA GLU A 157 -0.35 -17.50 -4.78
C GLU A 157 0.54 -17.86 -3.58
N VAL A 158 0.26 -17.26 -2.43
CA VAL A 158 0.94 -17.54 -1.16
C VAL A 158 -0.07 -17.89 -0.07
N GLU A 159 0.37 -18.72 0.89
CA GLU A 159 -0.42 -19.09 2.06
C GLU A 159 0.06 -18.32 3.30
N ILE A 160 -0.87 -17.66 3.97
CA ILE A 160 -0.62 -16.86 5.18
C ILE A 160 -1.77 -17.10 6.15
N ASP A 161 -1.45 -17.29 7.42
CA ASP A 161 -2.45 -17.39 8.49
C ASP A 161 -2.86 -15.96 8.93
N PHE A 162 -4.00 -15.47 8.45
CA PHE A 162 -4.55 -14.19 8.87
C PHE A 162 -5.41 -14.31 10.11
N ILE A 163 -5.24 -13.40 11.07
CA ILE A 163 -5.91 -13.43 12.36
C ILE A 163 -6.44 -12.03 12.69
N HIS A 164 -7.76 -11.90 12.92
CA HIS A 164 -8.34 -10.67 13.42
C HIS A 164 -7.99 -10.53 14.91
N GLN A 165 -7.11 -9.56 15.25
CA GLN A 165 -6.62 -9.38 16.60
C GLN A 165 -6.13 -7.95 16.84
N ASP A 166 -6.61 -7.34 17.94
CA ASP A 166 -6.07 -6.07 18.44
C ASP A 166 -4.80 -6.33 19.27
N ILE A 167 -3.65 -5.88 18.75
CA ILE A 167 -2.36 -6.02 19.41
C ILE A 167 -2.34 -5.32 20.78
N LEU A 168 -3.06 -4.23 20.94
CA LEU A 168 -3.08 -3.49 22.20
C LEU A 168 -3.86 -4.22 23.30
N GLN A 169 -4.85 -5.04 22.94
CA GLN A 169 -5.71 -5.79 23.87
C GLN A 169 -5.18 -7.20 24.14
N THR A 170 -4.36 -7.77 23.26
CA THR A 170 -3.85 -9.14 23.44
C THR A 170 -2.70 -9.22 24.45
N ASN A 171 -2.59 -10.37 25.13
CA ASN A 171 -1.47 -10.74 25.96
C ASN A 171 -0.78 -12.03 25.48
N TYR A 172 -1.17 -12.53 24.31
CA TYR A 172 -0.65 -13.77 23.75
C TYR A 172 -0.41 -13.61 22.26
N LEU A 173 0.73 -14.13 21.79
CA LEU A 173 1.05 -14.34 20.37
C LEU A 173 1.48 -15.80 20.15
N GLN A 174 1.38 -16.27 18.91
CA GLN A 174 2.07 -17.50 18.55
C GLN A 174 3.59 -17.27 18.63
N LYS A 175 4.34 -18.31 19.07
CA LYS A 175 5.80 -18.26 19.05
C LYS A 175 6.30 -18.27 17.60
N VAL A 176 7.19 -17.35 17.31
CA VAL A 176 7.81 -17.16 15.98
C VAL A 176 9.28 -16.76 16.15
N ASP A 177 10.05 -16.84 15.07
CA ASP A 177 11.46 -16.45 15.05
C ASP A 177 11.62 -14.96 14.71
N LEU A 178 10.62 -14.37 14.06
CA LEU A 178 10.64 -12.99 13.61
C LEU A 178 9.28 -12.32 13.84
N ILE A 179 9.32 -11.13 14.42
CA ILE A 179 8.16 -10.22 14.50
C ILE A 179 8.51 -8.98 13.71
N VAL A 180 7.62 -8.60 12.79
CA VAL A 180 7.70 -7.38 12.00
C VAL A 180 6.44 -6.55 12.18
N SER A 181 6.57 -5.24 12.11
CA SER A 181 5.44 -4.32 12.14
C SER A 181 5.82 -2.98 11.54
N ASN A 182 4.89 -2.40 10.78
CA ASN A 182 4.89 -0.98 10.45
C ASN A 182 3.63 -0.34 11.09
N PRO A 183 3.62 -0.16 12.41
CA PRO A 183 2.44 0.28 13.14
C PRO A 183 2.20 1.78 12.97
N PRO A 184 1.01 2.29 13.34
CA PRO A 184 0.76 3.73 13.41
C PRO A 184 1.78 4.45 14.30
N TYR A 185 2.28 5.61 13.83
CA TYR A 185 3.30 6.39 14.56
C TYR A 185 3.16 7.91 14.37
N VAL A 186 2.25 8.38 13.53
CA VAL A 186 2.02 9.81 13.32
C VAL A 186 1.21 10.36 14.50
N LEU A 187 1.65 11.47 15.08
CA LEU A 187 0.94 12.12 16.17
C LEU A 187 -0.33 12.81 15.67
N GLU A 188 -1.38 12.80 16.45
CA GLU A 188 -2.60 13.54 16.09
C GLU A 188 -2.34 15.04 15.87
N SER A 189 -1.42 15.65 16.65
CA SER A 189 -0.99 17.03 16.47
C SER A 189 -0.25 17.30 15.14
N GLU A 190 0.17 16.26 14.42
CA GLU A 190 0.87 16.40 13.14
C GLU A 190 -0.10 16.39 11.94
N LYS A 191 -1.39 16.12 12.14
CA LYS A 191 -2.41 16.10 11.08
C LYS A 191 -2.38 17.37 10.22
N GLU A 192 -2.26 18.53 10.83
CA GLU A 192 -2.25 19.82 10.11
C GLU A 192 -1.08 19.98 9.11
N LYS A 193 -0.02 19.16 9.22
CA LYS A 193 1.15 19.20 8.34
C LYS A 193 1.08 18.17 7.21
N MET A 194 0.10 17.30 7.25
CA MET A 194 -0.04 16.23 6.28
C MET A 194 -0.76 16.69 5.01
N GLN A 195 -0.54 15.98 3.94
CA GLN A 195 -1.21 16.26 2.66
C GLN A 195 -2.68 15.81 2.72
N GLU A 196 -3.56 16.58 2.08
CA GLU A 196 -5.00 16.32 2.03
C GLU A 196 -5.35 14.92 1.50
N ASN A 197 -4.62 14.43 0.50
CA ASN A 197 -4.82 13.09 -0.06
C ASN A 197 -4.63 11.96 0.95
N VAL A 198 -3.78 12.15 1.97
CA VAL A 198 -3.58 11.17 3.04
C VAL A 198 -4.70 11.31 4.08
N LEU A 199 -4.99 12.54 4.50
CA LEU A 199 -6.00 12.82 5.54
C LEU A 199 -7.42 12.42 5.14
N ASP A 200 -7.77 12.66 3.88
CA ASP A 200 -9.14 12.49 3.40
C ASP A 200 -9.44 11.05 2.95
N TYR A 201 -8.41 10.25 2.65
CA TYR A 201 -8.61 8.97 1.98
C TYR A 201 -7.95 7.79 2.66
N GLU A 202 -6.83 7.95 3.36
CA GLU A 202 -6.17 6.82 4.00
C GLU A 202 -6.73 6.57 5.41
N PRO A 203 -6.80 5.32 5.89
CA PRO A 203 -7.47 5.02 7.15
C PRO A 203 -6.72 5.62 8.35
N GLU A 204 -7.38 6.45 9.13
CA GLU A 204 -6.81 7.09 10.33
C GLU A 204 -6.21 6.08 11.30
N LEU A 205 -6.85 4.90 11.43
CA LEU A 205 -6.42 3.81 12.28
C LEU A 205 -5.01 3.30 11.94
N ALA A 206 -4.60 3.40 10.67
CA ALA A 206 -3.28 2.97 10.21
C ALA A 206 -2.21 4.06 10.32
N LEU A 207 -2.58 5.28 10.68
CA LEU A 207 -1.69 6.44 10.67
C LEU A 207 -1.40 6.97 12.09
N PHE A 208 -2.46 7.21 12.88
CA PHE A 208 -2.36 8.09 14.03
C PHE A 208 -2.25 7.38 15.38
N VAL A 209 -1.51 8.03 16.28
CA VAL A 209 -1.41 7.70 17.69
C VAL A 209 -1.63 8.96 18.52
N GLU A 210 -2.11 8.77 19.76
CA GLU A 210 -2.29 9.87 20.72
C GLU A 210 -0.94 10.51 21.06
N ASP A 211 -0.88 11.84 21.11
CA ASP A 211 0.32 12.61 21.48
C ASP A 211 0.90 12.22 22.85
N LYS A 212 0.03 11.78 23.77
CA LYS A 212 0.44 11.37 25.13
C LYS A 212 1.18 10.03 25.18
N ASN A 213 1.01 9.19 24.15
CA ASN A 213 1.65 7.88 24.11
C ASN A 213 2.12 7.48 22.69
N PRO A 214 3.07 8.23 22.11
CA PRO A 214 3.49 8.06 20.70
C PRO A 214 4.10 6.69 20.42
N LEU A 215 4.58 5.98 21.43
CA LEU A 215 5.23 4.68 21.29
C LEU A 215 4.35 3.52 21.79
N ILE A 216 3.03 3.69 21.83
CA ILE A 216 2.10 2.70 22.39
C ILE A 216 2.26 1.32 21.71
N PHE A 217 2.28 1.28 20.40
CA PHE A 217 2.45 0.04 19.63
C PHE A 217 3.83 -0.57 19.83
N TYR A 218 4.90 0.23 19.73
CA TYR A 218 6.27 -0.24 19.89
C TYR A 218 6.51 -0.85 21.27
N LYS A 219 6.02 -0.21 22.34
CA LYS A 219 6.11 -0.74 23.71
C LYS A 219 5.36 -2.06 23.87
N LYS A 220 4.16 -2.13 23.34
CA LYS A 220 3.34 -3.34 23.41
C LYS A 220 3.97 -4.49 22.62
N ILE A 221 4.40 -4.24 21.39
CA ILE A 221 5.07 -5.24 20.54
C ILE A 221 6.35 -5.74 21.21
N ALA A 222 7.21 -4.84 21.71
CA ALA A 222 8.44 -5.21 22.40
C ALA A 222 8.18 -6.07 23.65
N SER A 223 7.15 -5.72 24.44
CA SER A 223 6.77 -6.50 25.62
C SER A 223 6.29 -7.92 25.26
N LEU A 224 5.53 -8.06 24.15
CA LEU A 224 5.09 -9.37 23.67
C LEU A 224 6.24 -10.16 23.03
N ALA A 225 7.09 -9.49 22.25
CA ALA A 225 8.25 -10.10 21.61
C ALA A 225 9.16 -10.80 22.64
N PHE A 226 9.40 -10.18 23.79
CA PHE A 226 10.20 -10.78 24.86
C PHE A 226 9.71 -12.16 25.32
N ASN A 227 8.41 -12.42 25.23
CA ASN A 227 7.80 -13.69 25.66
C ASN A 227 7.53 -14.68 24.52
N PHE A 228 7.41 -14.19 23.30
CA PHE A 228 6.90 -14.98 22.16
C PHE A 228 7.88 -15.08 20.98
N LEU A 229 9.05 -14.42 21.03
CA LEU A 229 10.14 -14.78 20.11
C LEU A 229 10.83 -16.06 20.59
N ASN A 230 11.17 -16.91 19.62
CA ASN A 230 12.06 -18.05 19.85
C ASN A 230 13.49 -17.52 20.16
N GLU A 231 14.27 -18.33 20.90
CA GLU A 231 15.70 -18.05 21.18
C GLU A 231 16.57 -18.26 19.92
#